data_d574b5db108158ccacbaf41cac07dafe
#
_entry.id   d574b5db108158ccacbaf41cac07dafe
#
_cell.length_a   1.000
_cell.length_b   1.000
_cell.length_c   1.000
_cell.angle_alpha   90.00
_cell.angle_beta   90.00
_cell.angle_gamma   90.00
#
_symmetry.space_group_name_H-M   'P 1'
#
loop_
_entity.id
_entity.type
_entity.pdbx_description
1 polymer ?
#
loop_
_entity_poly.entity_id
_entity_poly.type
_entity_poly.pdbx_seq_one_letter_code
_entity_poly.pdbx_strand_id
1 'polypeptide(L)'
;LLATGAGYGLRRALPFVAGVVVGKQLIIWPLGFGLMQLAQSAPGVFLAMKYLSAAYIVYLAWRVANMRLKADQTDGPPPGFLAGLIVHPLNPKAWGMITAAFTSFVTPGATAFTATVSIAAVLLACQTLLHPIWAGAGQLIAATIQGTRAERFVFLLLSFLTVATVFYALFGGGIAS
;
A
#
# COMPACT_ATOMS: atom_id res chain seq x y z
N LEU A 1 -0.86 7.40 1.68
CA LEU A 1 -2.17 8.01 1.93
C LEU A 1 -2.13 8.96 3.12
N LEU A 2 -1.78 8.47 4.33
CA LEU A 2 -1.71 9.29 5.54
C LEU A 2 -0.76 10.48 5.36
N ALA A 3 0.46 10.24 4.87
CA ALA A 3 1.45 11.30 4.61
C ALA A 3 0.97 12.29 3.54
N THR A 4 0.25 11.84 2.52
CA THR A 4 -0.31 12.70 1.48
C THR A 4 -1.41 13.60 2.05
N GLY A 5 -2.29 13.02 2.88
CA GLY A 5 -3.31 13.78 3.59
C GLY A 5 -2.73 14.78 4.58
N ALA A 6 -1.66 14.41 5.28
CA ALA A 6 -0.94 15.29 6.22
C ALA A 6 -0.30 16.49 5.51
N GLY A 7 0.33 16.28 4.34
CA GLY A 7 1.06 17.33 3.64
C GLY A 7 0.18 18.22 2.75
N TYR A 8 -0.91 17.69 2.19
CA TYR A 8 -1.71 18.42 1.18
C TYR A 8 -3.18 18.59 1.56
N GLY A 9 -3.64 17.96 2.64
CA GLY A 9 -5.02 17.89 3.03
C GLY A 9 -5.82 16.87 2.20
N LEU A 10 -6.98 16.45 2.75
CA LEU A 10 -7.81 15.40 2.15
C LEU A 10 -8.23 15.73 0.70
N ARG A 11 -8.76 16.92 0.46
CA ARG A 11 -9.31 17.28 -0.87
C ARG A 11 -8.27 17.21 -1.98
N ARG A 12 -7.05 17.69 -1.72
CA ARG A 12 -5.95 17.64 -2.69
C ARG A 12 -5.34 16.24 -2.83
N ALA A 13 -5.50 15.38 -1.83
CA ALA A 13 -5.06 13.99 -1.87
C ALA A 13 -6.01 13.05 -2.64
N LEU A 14 -7.29 13.42 -2.85
CA LEU A 14 -8.29 12.55 -3.48
C LEU A 14 -7.89 12.02 -4.87
N PRO A 15 -7.30 12.80 -5.79
CA PRO A 15 -6.86 12.25 -7.09
C PRO A 15 -5.81 11.15 -6.92
N PHE A 16 -4.85 11.33 -6.02
CA PHE A 16 -3.86 10.31 -5.68
C PHE A 16 -4.52 9.07 -5.06
N VAL A 17 -5.44 9.26 -4.12
CA VAL A 17 -6.23 8.18 -3.49
C VAL A 17 -6.98 7.37 -4.54
N ALA A 18 -7.66 8.04 -5.48
CA ALA A 18 -8.36 7.38 -6.58
C ALA A 18 -7.40 6.57 -7.46
N GLY A 19 -6.22 7.12 -7.77
CA GLY A 19 -5.17 6.41 -8.48
C GLY A 19 -4.72 5.14 -7.76
N VAL A 20 -4.52 5.21 -6.44
CA VAL A 20 -4.13 4.05 -5.62
C VAL A 20 -5.21 2.96 -5.65
N VAL A 21 -6.48 3.34 -5.56
CA VAL A 21 -7.62 2.39 -5.65
C VAL A 21 -7.64 1.68 -7.01
N VAL A 22 -7.56 2.45 -8.10
CA VAL A 22 -7.56 1.90 -9.47
C VAL A 22 -6.29 1.08 -9.72
N GLY A 23 -5.12 1.55 -9.27
CA GLY A 23 -3.84 0.85 -9.42
C GLY A 23 -3.84 -0.54 -8.81
N LYS A 24 -4.59 -0.78 -7.73
CA LYS A 24 -4.73 -2.12 -7.16
C LYS A 24 -5.55 -3.04 -8.07
N GLN A 25 -6.56 -2.52 -8.73
CA GLN A 25 -7.35 -3.30 -9.69
C GLN A 25 -6.48 -3.82 -10.84
N LEU A 26 -5.48 -3.05 -11.28
CA LEU A 26 -4.54 -3.47 -12.33
C LEU A 26 -3.70 -4.70 -11.96
N ILE A 27 -3.63 -5.06 -10.67
CA ILE A 27 -2.97 -6.29 -10.22
C ILE A 27 -3.98 -7.41 -10.03
N ILE A 28 -5.14 -7.10 -9.46
CA ILE A 28 -6.15 -8.11 -9.11
C ILE A 28 -6.62 -8.88 -10.35
N TRP A 29 -6.93 -8.16 -11.44
CA TRP A 29 -7.47 -8.78 -12.64
C TRP A 29 -6.47 -9.72 -13.33
N PRO A 30 -5.22 -9.33 -13.61
CA PRO A 30 -4.24 -10.25 -14.19
C PRO A 30 -3.95 -11.48 -13.29
N LEU A 31 -3.85 -11.27 -11.95
CA LEU A 31 -3.63 -12.36 -11.01
C LEU A 31 -4.80 -13.37 -11.01
N GLY A 32 -6.02 -12.85 -11.03
CA GLY A 32 -7.21 -13.70 -11.03
C GLY A 32 -7.37 -14.54 -12.30
N PHE A 33 -6.91 -14.04 -13.44
CA PHE A 33 -7.01 -14.72 -14.74
C PHE A 33 -5.79 -15.56 -15.16
N GLY A 34 -4.83 -15.78 -14.29
CA GLY A 34 -3.81 -16.78 -14.58
C GLY A 34 -2.35 -16.37 -14.43
N LEU A 35 -2.03 -15.15 -14.03
CA LEU A 35 -0.64 -14.80 -13.64
C LEU A 35 -0.15 -15.65 -12.46
N MET A 36 -1.08 -16.28 -11.71
CA MET A 36 -0.77 -17.26 -10.67
C MET A 36 -0.06 -18.50 -11.24
N GLN A 37 -0.41 -18.95 -12.46
CA GLN A 37 0.32 -20.03 -13.13
C GLN A 37 1.74 -19.60 -13.54
N LEU A 38 1.88 -18.38 -14.02
CA LEU A 38 3.21 -17.84 -14.37
C LEU A 38 4.11 -17.72 -13.11
N ALA A 39 3.52 -17.36 -11.98
CA ALA A 39 4.21 -17.29 -10.70
C ALA A 39 4.73 -18.64 -10.21
N GLN A 40 3.96 -19.70 -10.42
CA GLN A 40 4.37 -21.07 -10.10
C GLN A 40 5.45 -21.57 -11.06
N SER A 41 5.41 -21.17 -12.32
CA SER A 41 6.44 -21.53 -13.33
C SER A 41 7.74 -20.72 -13.23
N ALA A 42 7.75 -19.60 -12.51
CA ALA A 42 8.91 -18.73 -12.34
C ALA A 42 9.12 -18.29 -10.88
N PRO A 43 9.35 -19.23 -9.93
CA PRO A 43 9.49 -18.92 -8.50
C PRO A 43 10.63 -17.96 -8.18
N GLY A 44 11.69 -17.93 -8.98
CA GLY A 44 12.80 -16.99 -8.86
C GLY A 44 12.36 -15.53 -9.08
N VAL A 45 11.41 -15.30 -9.98
CA VAL A 45 10.84 -13.96 -10.21
C VAL A 45 10.08 -13.47 -8.97
N PHE A 46 9.29 -14.34 -8.34
CA PHE A 46 8.57 -14.03 -7.10
C PHE A 46 9.52 -13.71 -5.95
N LEU A 47 10.59 -14.49 -5.82
CA LEU A 47 11.59 -14.27 -4.79
C LEU A 47 12.29 -12.92 -4.98
N ALA A 48 12.72 -12.61 -6.21
CA ALA A 48 13.30 -11.31 -6.54
C ALA A 48 12.33 -10.16 -6.25
N MET A 49 11.08 -10.28 -6.67
CA MET A 49 10.03 -9.31 -6.38
C MET A 49 9.82 -9.14 -4.88
N LYS A 50 9.81 -10.19 -4.08
CA LYS A 50 9.67 -10.15 -2.61
C LYS A 50 10.78 -9.29 -1.98
N TYR A 51 12.04 -9.51 -2.35
CA TYR A 51 13.16 -8.76 -1.76
C TYR A 51 13.23 -7.32 -2.28
N LEU A 52 12.97 -7.08 -3.56
CA LEU A 52 12.89 -5.73 -4.11
C LEU A 52 11.79 -4.89 -3.45
N SER A 53 10.65 -5.53 -3.14
CA SER A 53 9.58 -4.89 -2.37
C SER A 53 10.02 -4.47 -0.99
N ALA A 54 10.60 -5.44 -0.28
CA ALA A 54 11.03 -5.20 1.08
C ALA A 54 12.03 -4.05 1.11
N ALA A 55 13.02 -4.04 0.22
CA ALA A 55 13.98 -2.96 0.07
C ALA A 55 13.29 -1.61 -0.22
N TYR A 56 12.30 -1.60 -1.14
CA TYR A 56 11.57 -0.38 -1.46
C TYR A 56 10.72 0.13 -0.28
N ILE A 57 10.08 -0.77 0.47
CA ILE A 57 9.29 -0.38 1.66
C ILE A 57 10.21 0.18 2.75
N VAL A 58 11.38 -0.41 2.97
CA VAL A 58 12.39 0.13 3.90
C VAL A 58 12.87 1.51 3.46
N TYR A 59 13.13 1.70 2.16
CA TYR A 59 13.44 3.02 1.60
C TYR A 59 12.32 4.04 1.86
N LEU A 60 11.06 3.66 1.66
CA LEU A 60 9.91 4.55 1.95
C LEU A 60 9.79 4.84 3.45
N ALA A 61 10.04 3.86 4.33
CA ALA A 61 10.06 4.06 5.77
C ALA A 61 11.16 5.05 6.18
N TRP A 62 12.35 4.94 5.59
CA TRP A 62 13.43 5.90 5.80
C TRP A 62 13.03 7.31 5.34
N ARG A 63 12.38 7.45 4.19
CA ARG A 63 11.85 8.74 3.74
C ARG A 63 10.85 9.33 4.74
N VAL A 64 9.92 8.51 5.24
CA VAL A 64 8.92 8.94 6.26
C VAL A 64 9.61 9.37 7.56
N ALA A 65 10.62 8.63 8.03
CA ALA A 65 11.38 8.99 9.24
C ALA A 65 12.05 10.37 9.14
N ASN A 66 12.43 10.76 7.92
CA ASN A 66 13.08 12.04 7.66
C ASN A 66 12.11 13.14 7.21
N MET A 67 10.80 12.86 7.16
CA MET A 67 9.80 13.89 6.85
C MET A 67 9.69 14.93 7.97
N ARG A 68 9.36 16.13 7.58
CA ARG A 68 8.96 17.24 8.45
C ARG A 68 7.69 17.83 7.90
N LEU A 69 6.71 18.05 8.76
CA LEU A 69 5.52 18.80 8.43
C LEU A 69 5.90 20.30 8.51
N LYS A 70 6.37 20.87 7.41
CA LYS A 70 6.59 22.32 7.35
C LYS A 70 5.25 23.02 7.10
N ALA A 71 5.02 24.13 7.80
CA ALA A 71 3.84 24.98 7.58
C ALA A 71 3.74 25.49 6.12
N ASP A 72 4.87 25.57 5.42
CA ASP A 72 5.03 26.11 4.06
C ASP A 72 5.27 25.06 2.96
N GLN A 73 5.11 23.76 3.22
CA GLN A 73 5.39 22.71 2.20
C GLN A 73 4.23 22.47 1.24
N THR A 74 3.47 23.48 0.90
CA THR A 74 2.54 23.43 -0.23
C THR A 74 3.15 23.98 -1.53
N ASP A 75 4.46 24.21 -1.59
CA ASP A 75 5.13 24.78 -2.77
C ASP A 75 5.27 23.84 -3.97
N GLY A 76 4.84 22.58 -3.84
CA GLY A 76 4.75 21.64 -4.96
C GLY A 76 3.31 21.17 -5.22
N PRO A 77 2.99 20.79 -6.46
CA PRO A 77 1.68 20.19 -6.75
C PRO A 77 1.52 18.89 -5.95
N PRO A 78 0.31 18.60 -5.43
CA PRO A 78 0.04 17.33 -4.77
C PRO A 78 0.26 16.18 -5.76
N PRO A 79 0.63 14.98 -5.28
CA PRO A 79 0.74 13.83 -6.16
C PRO A 79 -0.62 13.55 -6.80
N GLY A 80 -0.64 13.46 -8.13
CA GLY A 80 -1.85 13.28 -8.90
C GLY A 80 -2.27 11.81 -9.03
N PHE A 81 -3.33 11.57 -9.80
CA PHE A 81 -3.89 10.26 -10.08
C PHE A 81 -2.85 9.26 -10.60
N LEU A 82 -2.03 9.64 -11.56
CA LEU A 82 -1.01 8.75 -12.16
C LEU A 82 0.04 8.30 -11.12
N ALA A 83 0.45 9.20 -10.22
CA ALA A 83 1.35 8.85 -9.14
C ALA A 83 0.72 7.80 -8.19
N GLY A 84 -0.59 7.90 -7.93
CA GLY A 84 -1.33 6.90 -7.16
C GLY A 84 -1.47 5.58 -7.91
N LEU A 85 -1.76 5.62 -9.21
CA LEU A 85 -1.99 4.47 -10.08
C LEU A 85 -0.83 3.48 -10.06
N ILE A 86 0.40 3.98 -10.07
CA ILE A 86 1.61 3.14 -10.11
C ILE A 86 2.05 2.58 -8.75
N VAL A 87 1.48 3.06 -7.64
CA VAL A 87 1.89 2.65 -6.27
C VAL A 87 1.77 1.14 -6.08
N HIS A 88 0.65 0.55 -6.45
CA HIS A 88 0.42 -0.89 -6.26
C HIS A 88 1.09 -1.76 -7.32
N PRO A 89 1.01 -1.45 -8.62
CA PRO A 89 1.72 -2.22 -9.65
C PRO A 89 3.23 -2.33 -9.40
N LEU A 90 3.86 -1.27 -8.88
CA LEU A 90 5.29 -1.27 -8.56
C LEU A 90 5.61 -1.79 -7.15
N ASN A 91 4.58 -2.15 -6.38
CA ASN A 91 4.75 -2.64 -5.01
C ASN A 91 4.50 -4.15 -4.91
N PRO A 92 5.54 -4.98 -4.89
CA PRO A 92 5.39 -6.42 -4.83
C PRO A 92 4.76 -6.95 -3.52
N LYS A 93 4.75 -6.16 -2.42
CA LYS A 93 3.93 -6.49 -1.26
C LYS A 93 2.44 -6.54 -1.63
N ALA A 94 1.98 -5.63 -2.51
CA ALA A 94 0.61 -5.65 -3.00
C ALA A 94 0.31 -6.94 -3.78
N TRP A 95 1.23 -7.39 -4.61
CA TRP A 95 1.12 -8.66 -5.33
C TRP A 95 1.01 -9.85 -4.37
N GLY A 96 1.90 -9.93 -3.37
CA GLY A 96 1.86 -10.97 -2.35
C GLY A 96 0.56 -10.98 -1.55
N MET A 97 0.07 -9.82 -1.14
CA MET A 97 -1.19 -9.70 -0.40
C MET A 97 -2.41 -10.11 -1.24
N ILE A 98 -2.45 -9.76 -2.52
CA ILE A 98 -3.54 -10.13 -3.41
C ILE A 98 -3.47 -11.63 -3.71
N THR A 99 -2.28 -12.19 -3.93
CA THR A 99 -2.08 -13.63 -4.05
C THR A 99 -2.58 -14.37 -2.80
N ALA A 100 -2.23 -13.89 -1.61
CA ALA A 100 -2.74 -14.45 -0.36
C ALA A 100 -4.27 -14.35 -0.24
N ALA A 101 -4.88 -13.26 -0.74
CA ALA A 101 -6.33 -13.13 -0.78
C ALA A 101 -6.97 -14.19 -1.67
N PHE A 102 -6.42 -14.44 -2.87
CA PHE A 102 -6.91 -15.50 -3.75
C PHE A 102 -6.76 -16.89 -3.13
N THR A 103 -5.63 -17.18 -2.48
CA THR A 103 -5.39 -18.50 -1.90
C THR A 103 -6.19 -18.76 -0.62
N SER A 104 -6.55 -17.71 0.13
CA SER A 104 -7.20 -17.84 1.45
C SER A 104 -8.73 -17.71 1.40
N PHE A 105 -9.26 -16.94 0.45
CA PHE A 105 -10.68 -16.56 0.45
C PHE A 105 -11.47 -17.07 -0.76
N VAL A 106 -10.81 -17.66 -1.74
CA VAL A 106 -11.53 -18.25 -2.89
C VAL A 106 -12.06 -19.63 -2.51
N THR A 107 -13.38 -19.83 -2.72
CA THR A 107 -14.03 -21.09 -2.46
C THR A 107 -13.53 -22.17 -3.43
N PRO A 108 -13.22 -23.39 -2.96
CA PRO A 108 -12.87 -24.50 -3.85
C PRO A 108 -13.94 -24.73 -4.90
N GLY A 109 -13.53 -24.85 -6.16
CA GLY A 109 -14.45 -25.03 -7.30
C GLY A 109 -14.99 -23.73 -7.91
N ALA A 110 -14.70 -22.55 -7.34
CA ALA A 110 -15.06 -21.28 -7.97
C ALA A 110 -14.32 -21.10 -9.30
N THR A 111 -15.02 -20.54 -10.31
CA THR A 111 -14.36 -20.18 -11.57
C THR A 111 -13.39 -19.01 -11.37
N ALA A 112 -12.36 -18.91 -12.22
CA ALA A 112 -11.42 -17.79 -12.19
C ALA A 112 -12.15 -16.44 -12.28
N PHE A 113 -13.21 -16.35 -13.08
CA PHE A 113 -14.03 -15.14 -13.20
C PHE A 113 -14.71 -14.78 -11.87
N THR A 114 -15.45 -15.73 -11.28
CA THR A 114 -16.16 -15.50 -10.00
C THR A 114 -15.18 -15.11 -8.88
N ALA A 115 -14.07 -15.83 -8.78
CA ALA A 115 -13.03 -15.53 -7.78
C ALA A 115 -12.47 -14.12 -7.97
N THR A 116 -12.13 -13.75 -9.23
CA THR A 116 -11.55 -12.44 -9.55
C THR A 116 -12.54 -11.32 -9.24
N VAL A 117 -13.79 -11.45 -9.70
CA VAL A 117 -14.83 -10.42 -9.46
C VAL A 117 -15.08 -10.25 -7.97
N SER A 118 -15.17 -11.33 -7.20
CA SER A 118 -15.41 -11.27 -5.75
C SER A 118 -14.28 -10.54 -5.02
N ILE A 119 -13.03 -10.94 -5.27
CA ILE A 119 -11.85 -10.29 -4.66
C ILE A 119 -11.74 -8.83 -5.10
N ALA A 120 -11.94 -8.55 -6.39
CA ALA A 120 -11.89 -7.20 -6.94
C ALA A 120 -12.95 -6.29 -6.31
N ALA A 121 -14.20 -6.76 -6.21
CA ALA A 121 -15.31 -5.99 -5.64
C ALA A 121 -15.11 -5.69 -4.14
N VAL A 122 -14.75 -6.71 -3.35
CA VAL A 122 -14.52 -6.54 -1.91
C VAL A 122 -13.37 -5.57 -1.66
N LEU A 123 -12.24 -5.75 -2.34
CA LEU A 123 -11.08 -4.85 -2.18
C LEU A 123 -11.38 -3.44 -2.70
N LEU A 124 -12.14 -3.31 -3.79
CA LEU A 124 -12.57 -1.99 -4.28
C LEU A 124 -13.42 -1.27 -3.25
N ALA A 125 -14.44 -1.93 -2.69
CA ALA A 125 -15.31 -1.36 -1.66
C ALA A 125 -14.51 -0.95 -0.41
N CYS A 126 -13.70 -1.86 0.13
CA CYS A 126 -12.86 -1.58 1.30
C CYS A 126 -11.94 -0.37 1.07
N GLN A 127 -11.29 -0.30 -0.10
CA GLN A 127 -10.34 0.78 -0.38
C GLN A 127 -11.02 2.12 -0.62
N THR A 128 -12.14 2.13 -1.34
CA THR A 128 -12.91 3.35 -1.60
C THR A 128 -13.41 3.97 -0.29
N LEU A 129 -13.72 3.15 0.70
CA LEU A 129 -14.13 3.63 2.03
C LEU A 129 -12.93 4.01 2.91
N LEU A 130 -11.92 3.14 3.01
CA LEU A 130 -10.85 3.30 4.00
C LEU A 130 -9.74 4.25 3.56
N HIS A 131 -9.42 4.35 2.27
CA HIS A 131 -8.31 5.19 1.83
C HIS A 131 -8.56 6.70 2.04
N PRO A 132 -9.76 7.26 1.76
CA PRO A 132 -10.06 8.64 2.14
C PRO A 132 -10.01 8.87 3.64
N ILE A 133 -10.44 7.89 4.46
CA ILE A 133 -10.37 7.98 5.92
C ILE A 133 -8.91 8.09 6.37
N TRP A 134 -8.00 7.28 5.82
CA TRP A 134 -6.58 7.37 6.11
C TRP A 134 -5.96 8.71 5.68
N ALA A 135 -6.36 9.26 4.54
CA ALA A 135 -5.91 10.58 4.11
C ALA A 135 -6.47 11.69 5.03
N GLY A 136 -7.73 11.61 5.42
CA GLY A 136 -8.35 12.52 6.39
C GLY A 136 -7.70 12.46 7.78
N ALA A 137 -7.41 11.25 8.27
CA ALA A 137 -6.67 11.05 9.50
C ALA A 137 -5.28 11.69 9.45
N GLY A 138 -4.59 11.59 8.30
CA GLY A 138 -3.33 12.27 8.07
C GLY A 138 -3.42 13.78 8.21
N GLN A 139 -4.47 14.38 7.63
CA GLN A 139 -4.73 15.81 7.76
C GLN A 139 -4.98 16.23 9.21
N LEU A 140 -5.80 15.47 9.95
CA LEU A 140 -6.10 15.76 11.36
C LEU A 140 -4.86 15.63 12.26
N ILE A 141 -4.07 14.57 12.07
CA ILE A 141 -2.81 14.36 12.79
C ILE A 141 -1.85 15.52 12.52
N ALA A 142 -1.68 15.91 11.26
CA ALA A 142 -0.82 17.02 10.89
C ALA A 142 -1.24 18.32 11.59
N ALA A 143 -2.54 18.64 11.58
CA ALA A 143 -3.06 19.83 12.24
C ALA A 143 -2.79 19.86 13.76
N THR A 144 -2.66 18.68 14.39
CA THR A 144 -2.46 18.55 15.84
C THR A 144 -0.99 18.57 16.26
N ILE A 145 -0.11 17.93 15.46
CA ILE A 145 1.28 17.68 15.86
C ILE A 145 2.32 18.53 15.10
N GLN A 146 1.90 19.23 14.06
CA GLN A 146 2.80 20.05 13.23
C GLN A 146 3.62 21.03 14.06
N GLY A 147 4.95 21.03 13.86
CA GLY A 147 5.89 21.88 14.56
C GLY A 147 6.15 21.50 16.03
N THR A 148 5.51 20.46 16.54
CA THR A 148 5.73 19.96 17.90
C THR A 148 6.82 18.88 17.95
N ARG A 149 7.33 18.57 19.16
CA ARG A 149 8.23 17.41 19.34
C ARG A 149 7.56 16.08 19.03
N ALA A 150 6.24 16.01 19.16
CA ALA A 150 5.44 14.83 18.84
C ALA A 150 5.51 14.49 17.34
N GLU A 151 5.65 15.46 16.46
CA GLU A 151 5.77 15.23 15.01
C GLU A 151 6.90 14.24 14.68
N ARG A 152 8.10 14.53 15.19
CA ARG A 152 9.26 13.66 14.96
C ARG A 152 9.06 12.26 15.55
N PHE A 153 8.50 12.20 16.75
CA PHE A 153 8.23 10.90 17.41
C PHE A 153 7.25 10.06 16.60
N VAL A 154 6.16 10.65 16.13
CA VAL A 154 5.15 9.94 15.32
C VAL A 154 5.74 9.39 14.02
N PHE A 155 6.52 10.21 13.28
CA PHE A 155 7.14 9.72 12.04
C PHE A 155 8.18 8.63 12.28
N LEU A 156 8.98 8.73 13.34
CA LEU A 156 9.92 7.68 13.70
C LEU A 156 9.20 6.40 14.11
N LEU A 157 8.13 6.50 14.91
CA LEU A 157 7.32 5.35 15.32
C LEU A 157 6.68 4.66 14.12
N LEU A 158 6.04 5.41 13.21
CA LEU A 158 5.44 4.86 11.99
C LEU A 158 6.48 4.17 11.10
N SER A 159 7.65 4.76 10.96
CA SER A 159 8.76 4.17 10.19
C SER A 159 9.26 2.88 10.84
N PHE A 160 9.47 2.89 12.16
CA PHE A 160 9.86 1.70 12.92
C PHE A 160 8.84 0.57 12.76
N LEU A 161 7.55 0.84 12.96
CA LEU A 161 6.48 -0.14 12.81
C LEU A 161 6.42 -0.69 11.37
N THR A 162 6.65 0.15 10.37
CA THR A 162 6.70 -0.28 8.97
C THR A 162 7.86 -1.24 8.72
N VAL A 163 9.06 -0.90 9.19
CA VAL A 163 10.24 -1.77 9.06
C VAL A 163 10.03 -3.07 9.83
N ALA A 164 9.54 -3.02 11.07
CA ALA A 164 9.24 -4.21 11.87
C ALA A 164 8.25 -5.15 11.17
N THR A 165 7.20 -4.60 10.56
CA THR A 165 6.21 -5.37 9.78
C THR A 165 6.85 -6.04 8.57
N VAL A 166 7.78 -5.37 7.88
CA VAL A 166 8.52 -5.95 6.73
C VAL A 166 9.40 -7.11 7.21
N PHE A 167 10.14 -6.92 8.29
CA PHE A 167 10.97 -7.99 8.87
C PHE A 167 10.12 -9.19 9.29
N TYR A 168 8.99 -8.95 9.97
CA TYR A 168 8.06 -10.02 10.32
C TYR A 168 7.54 -10.76 9.09
N ALA A 169 7.15 -10.04 8.03
CA ALA A 169 6.67 -10.65 6.79
C ALA A 169 7.74 -11.44 6.02
N LEU A 170 9.03 -11.05 6.16
CA LEU A 170 10.13 -11.77 5.50
C LEU A 170 10.57 -13.01 6.28
N PHE A 171 10.60 -12.94 7.61
CA PHE A 171 11.26 -13.94 8.46
C PHE A 171 10.32 -14.61 9.49
N GLY A 172 9.18 -13.99 9.81
CA GLY A 172 8.24 -14.49 10.83
C GLY A 172 7.35 -15.65 10.37
N GLY A 173 7.24 -15.90 9.05
CA GLY A 173 6.45 -17.00 8.50
C GLY A 173 7.07 -18.40 8.66
N GLY A 174 8.24 -18.52 9.29
CA GLY A 174 8.95 -19.79 9.51
C GLY A 174 8.73 -20.42 10.90
N ILE A 175 7.88 -19.83 11.76
CA ILE A 175 7.68 -20.31 13.14
C ILE A 175 6.35 -21.10 13.29
N ALA A 176 5.59 -21.23 12.23
CA ALA A 176 4.32 -21.99 12.22
C ALA A 176 4.35 -23.10 11.15
N SER A 177 5.33 -23.99 11.24
CA SER A 177 5.32 -25.29 10.55
C SER A 177 5.69 -26.38 11.52
#